data_d19baaea03d9e38b1b134117685d62fd
#
_entry.id   d19baaea03d9e38b1b134117685d62fd
#
_cell.length_a   1.000
_cell.length_b   1.000
_cell.length_c   1.000
_cell.angle_alpha   90.00
_cell.angle_beta   90.00
_cell.angle_gamma   90.00
#
_symmetry.space_group_name_H-M   'P 1'
#
loop_
_entity.id
_entity.type
_entity.pdbx_description
1 polymer ?
#
loop_
_entity_poly.entity_id
_entity_poly.type
_entity_poly.pdbx_seq_one_letter_code
_entity_poly.pdbx_strand_id
1 'polypeptide(L)'
;MIQGAQTDFIHILKKYKKSKRYSELQELHIQCVVDELKGNNKEEHFHKFFEVLQSSLSTIGSFKFLVLCHKLIYQLQQEFAIRFIQNKLIPGDDTDKSRLAIYYYNFLFKLCENFDYYKEVIEFIETDNIEKFMKYELFVQIQILYPLAQILQELSQVVKLLDYLLCRESPLLLQLGTCILKDFCYTF
;
A
#
# COMPACT_ATOMS: atom_id res chain seq x y z
N MET A 1 -19.22 -17.41 -26.89
CA MET A 1 -19.34 -16.90 -25.51
C MET A 1 -18.26 -17.59 -24.69
N ILE A 2 -17.16 -16.91 -24.44
CA ILE A 2 -16.09 -17.39 -23.55
C ILE A 2 -16.59 -17.06 -22.14
N GLN A 3 -17.05 -18.07 -21.42
CA GLN A 3 -17.23 -17.97 -19.97
C GLN A 3 -15.83 -17.72 -19.37
N GLY A 4 -15.45 -16.46 -19.22
CA GLY A 4 -14.31 -16.09 -18.44
C GLY A 4 -14.56 -16.58 -17.00
N ALA A 5 -13.71 -17.48 -16.51
CA ALA A 5 -13.73 -17.93 -15.15
C ALA A 5 -13.69 -16.68 -14.25
N GLN A 6 -14.81 -16.36 -13.63
CA GLN A 6 -14.91 -15.29 -12.64
C GLN A 6 -13.94 -15.66 -11.53
N THR A 7 -12.78 -15.01 -11.52
CA THR A 7 -11.75 -15.31 -10.53
C THR A 7 -12.29 -14.83 -9.19
N ASP A 8 -12.72 -15.77 -8.37
CA ASP A 8 -13.37 -15.49 -7.10
C ASP A 8 -12.44 -14.66 -6.19
N PHE A 9 -12.88 -13.49 -5.77
CA PHE A 9 -12.21 -12.59 -4.84
C PHE A 9 -11.63 -13.34 -3.63
N ILE A 10 -12.44 -14.21 -3.00
CA ILE A 10 -11.99 -15.01 -1.84
C ILE A 10 -10.87 -15.97 -2.23
N HIS A 11 -10.93 -16.55 -3.43
CA HIS A 11 -9.88 -17.43 -3.93
C HIS A 11 -8.55 -16.70 -4.09
N ILE A 12 -8.57 -15.47 -4.63
CA ILE A 12 -7.39 -14.62 -4.75
C ILE A 12 -6.77 -14.35 -3.38
N LEU A 13 -7.56 -13.93 -2.40
CA LEU A 13 -7.08 -13.64 -1.05
C LEU A 13 -6.47 -14.88 -0.40
N LYS A 14 -7.13 -16.05 -0.50
CA LYS A 14 -6.61 -17.33 0.02
C LYS A 14 -5.32 -17.76 -0.68
N LYS A 15 -5.21 -17.54 -2.00
CA LYS A 15 -4.01 -17.83 -2.78
C LYS A 15 -2.82 -16.96 -2.30
N TYR A 16 -3.04 -15.66 -2.05
CA TYR A 16 -2.00 -14.78 -1.54
C TYR A 16 -1.60 -15.13 -0.10
N LYS A 17 -2.57 -15.41 0.78
CA LYS A 17 -2.33 -15.86 2.16
C LYS A 17 -1.39 -17.07 2.23
N LYS A 18 -1.61 -18.07 1.37
CA LYS A 18 -0.87 -19.35 1.35
C LYS A 18 0.38 -19.31 0.46
N SER A 19 0.70 -18.16 -0.12
CA SER A 19 1.80 -18.06 -1.08
C SER A 19 3.14 -18.38 -0.43
N LYS A 20 3.93 -19.24 -1.11
CA LYS A 20 5.30 -19.60 -0.72
C LYS A 20 6.35 -19.06 -1.68
N ARG A 21 5.94 -18.33 -2.72
CA ARG A 21 6.81 -17.82 -3.78
C ARG A 21 6.78 -16.30 -3.82
N TYR A 22 7.93 -15.68 -3.97
CA TYR A 22 8.11 -14.24 -4.20
C TYR A 22 7.73 -13.83 -5.65
N SER A 23 6.67 -14.42 -6.22
CA SER A 23 6.13 -13.99 -7.50
C SER A 23 5.34 -12.69 -7.32
N GLU A 24 5.38 -11.82 -8.31
CA GLU A 24 4.59 -10.59 -8.36
C GLU A 24 3.07 -10.84 -8.24
N LEU A 25 2.33 -9.81 -7.88
CA LEU A 25 0.89 -9.77 -7.95
C LEU A 25 0.45 -9.60 -9.41
N GLN A 26 -0.50 -10.41 -9.85
CA GLN A 26 -1.06 -10.30 -11.19
C GLN A 26 -2.02 -9.11 -11.24
N GLU A 27 -1.90 -8.25 -12.24
CA GLU A 27 -2.75 -7.08 -12.41
C GLU A 27 -4.24 -7.44 -12.49
N LEU A 28 -4.56 -8.55 -13.17
CA LEU A 28 -5.94 -9.08 -13.23
C LEU A 28 -6.51 -9.38 -11.83
N HIS A 29 -5.69 -9.91 -10.92
CA HIS A 29 -6.12 -10.17 -9.55
C HIS A 29 -6.35 -8.87 -8.77
N ILE A 30 -5.48 -7.87 -8.97
CA ILE A 30 -5.62 -6.57 -8.33
C ILE A 30 -6.92 -5.92 -8.79
N GLN A 31 -7.16 -5.91 -10.11
CA GLN A 31 -8.39 -5.35 -10.67
C GLN A 31 -9.64 -6.05 -10.16
N CYS A 32 -9.63 -7.40 -10.08
CA CYS A 32 -10.74 -8.15 -9.49
C CYS A 32 -11.01 -7.73 -8.03
N VAL A 33 -9.96 -7.54 -7.22
CA VAL A 33 -10.12 -7.08 -5.83
C VAL A 33 -10.68 -5.65 -5.78
N VAL A 34 -10.21 -4.77 -6.65
CA VAL A 34 -10.73 -3.39 -6.75
C VAL A 34 -12.21 -3.37 -7.11
N ASP A 35 -12.60 -4.16 -8.12
CA ASP A 35 -13.98 -4.20 -8.60
C ASP A 35 -14.93 -4.73 -7.52
N GLU A 36 -14.53 -5.76 -6.77
CA GLU A 36 -15.30 -6.29 -5.65
C GLU A 36 -15.42 -5.30 -4.49
N LEU A 37 -14.34 -4.57 -4.17
CA LEU A 37 -14.37 -3.54 -3.12
C LEU A 37 -15.11 -2.26 -3.53
N LYS A 38 -15.37 -2.05 -4.83
CA LYS A 38 -16.25 -0.98 -5.36
C LYS A 38 -17.68 -1.45 -5.60
N GLY A 39 -17.93 -2.76 -5.57
CA GLY A 39 -19.22 -3.36 -5.90
C GLY A 39 -20.32 -3.16 -4.88
N ASN A 40 -21.50 -3.71 -5.16
CA ASN A 40 -22.69 -3.54 -4.31
C ASN A 40 -22.55 -4.15 -2.91
N ASN A 41 -21.71 -5.18 -2.76
CA ASN A 41 -21.43 -5.87 -1.48
C ASN A 41 -20.13 -5.40 -0.83
N LYS A 42 -19.70 -4.18 -1.10
CA LYS A 42 -18.39 -3.65 -0.69
C LYS A 42 -18.11 -3.80 0.81
N GLU A 43 -19.10 -3.58 1.68
CA GLU A 43 -18.92 -3.68 3.13
C GLU A 43 -18.55 -5.11 3.57
N GLU A 44 -19.23 -6.11 3.02
CA GLU A 44 -18.93 -7.51 3.28
C GLU A 44 -17.54 -7.89 2.72
N HIS A 45 -17.21 -7.39 1.52
CA HIS A 45 -15.91 -7.65 0.88
C HIS A 45 -14.76 -6.97 1.63
N PHE A 46 -14.92 -5.74 2.12
CA PHE A 46 -13.95 -5.10 3.00
C PHE A 46 -13.75 -5.91 4.29
N HIS A 47 -14.84 -6.34 4.94
CA HIS A 47 -14.75 -7.17 6.13
C HIS A 47 -13.95 -8.44 5.88
N LYS A 48 -14.26 -9.19 4.82
CA LYS A 48 -13.54 -10.41 4.43
C LYS A 48 -12.08 -10.14 4.07
N PHE A 49 -11.78 -9.02 3.40
CA PHE A 49 -10.43 -8.63 3.07
C PHE A 49 -9.58 -8.45 4.33
N PHE A 50 -10.06 -7.66 5.28
CA PHE A 50 -9.34 -7.39 6.52
C PHE A 50 -9.30 -8.59 7.46
N GLU A 51 -10.33 -9.44 7.48
CA GLU A 51 -10.30 -10.72 8.20
C GLU A 51 -9.15 -11.62 7.71
N VAL A 52 -8.98 -11.75 6.40
CA VAL A 52 -7.86 -12.51 5.84
C VAL A 52 -6.52 -11.84 6.16
N LEU A 53 -6.44 -10.52 6.09
CA LEU A 53 -5.23 -9.75 6.39
C LEU A 53 -4.81 -9.89 7.87
N GLN A 54 -5.76 -9.90 8.81
CA GLN A 54 -5.53 -10.07 10.24
C GLN A 54 -5.26 -11.52 10.65
N SER A 55 -5.56 -12.48 9.77
CA SER A 55 -5.27 -13.89 10.04
C SER A 55 -3.78 -14.17 9.92
N SER A 56 -3.32 -15.28 10.54
CA SER A 56 -1.91 -15.70 10.43
C SER A 56 -1.49 -15.84 8.96
N LEU A 57 -0.61 -14.96 8.51
CA LEU A 57 -0.03 -14.92 7.17
C LEU A 57 1.40 -15.49 7.21
N SER A 58 1.81 -16.17 6.13
CA SER A 58 3.23 -16.41 5.92
C SER A 58 3.95 -15.07 5.65
N THR A 59 5.26 -14.99 5.90
CA THR A 59 6.05 -13.78 5.60
C THR A 59 5.81 -13.29 4.16
N ILE A 60 5.81 -14.21 3.19
CA ILE A 60 5.53 -13.89 1.78
C ILE A 60 4.09 -13.43 1.57
N GLY A 61 3.14 -14.06 2.26
CA GLY A 61 1.74 -13.66 2.25
C GLY A 61 1.57 -12.22 2.77
N SER A 62 2.23 -11.87 3.87
CA SER A 62 2.23 -10.52 4.43
C SER A 62 2.74 -9.50 3.41
N PHE A 63 3.88 -9.77 2.74
CA PHE A 63 4.38 -8.89 1.68
C PHE A 63 3.39 -8.71 0.53
N LYS A 64 2.78 -9.80 0.05
CA LYS A 64 1.80 -9.72 -1.03
C LYS A 64 0.59 -8.88 -0.64
N PHE A 65 0.09 -9.07 0.58
CA PHE A 65 -1.00 -8.25 1.08
C PHE A 65 -0.63 -6.78 1.24
N LEU A 66 0.57 -6.46 1.72
CA LEU A 66 1.03 -5.09 1.85
C LEU A 66 1.19 -4.40 0.48
N VAL A 67 1.75 -5.10 -0.52
CA VAL A 67 1.81 -4.59 -1.90
C VAL A 67 0.41 -4.40 -2.48
N LEU A 68 -0.51 -5.33 -2.20
CA LEU A 68 -1.91 -5.18 -2.60
C LEU A 68 -2.55 -3.97 -1.91
N CYS A 69 -2.40 -3.81 -0.60
CA CYS A 69 -2.89 -2.65 0.14
C CYS A 69 -2.36 -1.35 -0.45
N HIS A 70 -1.07 -1.28 -0.77
CA HIS A 70 -0.47 -0.10 -1.38
C HIS A 70 -1.17 0.26 -2.71
N LYS A 71 -1.37 -0.71 -3.59
CA LYS A 71 -2.10 -0.50 -4.84
C LYS A 71 -3.57 -0.10 -4.60
N LEU A 72 -4.23 -0.67 -3.59
CA LEU A 72 -5.60 -0.33 -3.23
C LEU A 72 -5.73 1.09 -2.66
N ILE A 73 -4.74 1.60 -1.94
CA ILE A 73 -4.70 2.98 -1.48
C ILE A 73 -4.82 3.94 -2.68
N TYR A 74 -4.10 3.70 -3.77
CA TYR A 74 -4.21 4.53 -4.98
C TYR A 74 -5.52 4.36 -5.73
N GLN A 75 -6.05 3.13 -5.79
CA GLN A 75 -7.25 2.81 -6.58
C GLN A 75 -8.56 3.20 -5.87
N LEU A 76 -8.60 3.09 -4.55
CA LEU A 76 -9.78 3.33 -3.70
C LEU A 76 -9.65 4.58 -2.84
N GLN A 77 -8.47 5.19 -2.84
CA GLN A 77 -8.17 6.46 -2.18
C GLN A 77 -8.59 6.48 -0.69
N GLN A 78 -9.21 7.57 -0.25
CA GLN A 78 -9.59 7.82 1.14
C GLN A 78 -10.46 6.69 1.75
N GLU A 79 -11.34 6.08 0.98
CA GLU A 79 -12.19 4.99 1.49
C GLU A 79 -11.35 3.81 2.00
N PHE A 80 -10.33 3.41 1.24
CA PHE A 80 -9.42 2.34 1.67
C PHE A 80 -8.50 2.78 2.80
N ALA A 81 -7.98 4.00 2.74
CA ALA A 81 -7.09 4.55 3.77
C ALA A 81 -7.74 4.55 5.15
N ILE A 82 -8.97 5.04 5.26
CA ILE A 82 -9.74 5.03 6.54
C ILE A 82 -9.90 3.61 7.08
N ARG A 83 -10.28 2.65 6.23
CA ARG A 83 -10.48 1.26 6.64
C ARG A 83 -9.18 0.58 7.03
N PHE A 84 -8.08 0.90 6.33
CA PHE A 84 -6.76 0.37 6.64
C PHE A 84 -6.30 0.80 8.04
N ILE A 85 -6.51 2.07 8.43
CA ILE A 85 -6.20 2.57 9.76
C ILE A 85 -7.04 1.87 10.85
N GLN A 86 -8.33 1.67 10.58
CA GLN A 86 -9.25 1.02 11.53
C GLN A 86 -8.90 -0.44 11.79
N ASN A 87 -8.29 -1.12 10.81
CA ASN A 87 -7.95 -2.53 10.87
C ASN A 87 -6.46 -2.74 11.11
N LYS A 88 -5.98 -2.34 12.30
CA LYS A 88 -4.56 -2.49 12.67
C LYS A 88 -4.07 -3.93 12.48
N LEU A 89 -2.98 -4.05 11.71
CA LEU A 89 -2.23 -5.30 11.60
C LEU A 89 -1.16 -5.36 12.68
N ILE A 90 -0.98 -6.54 13.24
CA ILE A 90 0.20 -6.84 14.07
C ILE A 90 1.06 -7.77 13.23
N PRO A 91 2.15 -7.27 12.59
CA PRO A 91 3.07 -8.14 11.87
C PRO A 91 3.73 -9.10 12.86
N GLY A 92 3.72 -10.41 12.52
CA GLY A 92 4.34 -11.42 13.37
C GLY A 92 5.85 -11.56 13.16
N ASP A 93 6.50 -12.19 14.10
CA ASP A 93 7.87 -12.74 14.17
C ASP A 93 9.09 -11.88 13.77
N ASP A 94 10.11 -11.90 14.65
CA ASP A 94 11.32 -11.06 14.62
C ASP A 94 12.43 -11.58 13.66
N THR A 95 12.10 -11.77 12.38
CA THR A 95 13.10 -12.07 11.33
C THR A 95 13.36 -10.82 10.47
N ASP A 96 14.54 -10.71 9.81
CA ASP A 96 14.85 -9.55 8.94
C ASP A 96 13.80 -9.32 7.85
N LYS A 97 13.17 -10.38 7.36
CA LYS A 97 12.09 -10.29 6.39
C LYS A 97 10.80 -9.74 7.02
N SER A 98 10.51 -10.13 8.26
CA SER A 98 9.37 -9.56 8.98
C SER A 98 9.61 -8.10 9.37
N ARG A 99 10.86 -7.69 9.63
CA ARG A 99 11.22 -6.28 9.84
C ARG A 99 10.86 -5.42 8.61
N LEU A 100 11.21 -5.86 7.40
CA LEU A 100 10.81 -5.14 6.19
C LEU A 100 9.29 -5.03 6.08
N ALA A 101 8.55 -6.10 6.38
CA ALA A 101 7.08 -6.07 6.37
C ALA A 101 6.53 -5.09 7.43
N ILE A 102 7.15 -5.04 8.62
CA ILE A 102 6.78 -4.10 9.68
C ILE A 102 7.02 -2.66 9.24
N TYR A 103 8.21 -2.35 8.71
CA TYR A 103 8.51 -0.98 8.24
C TYR A 103 7.63 -0.58 7.06
N TYR A 104 7.35 -1.51 6.14
CA TYR A 104 6.47 -1.23 5.02
C TYR A 104 5.02 -1.03 5.48
N TYR A 105 4.54 -1.80 6.45
CA TYR A 105 3.25 -1.56 7.09
C TYR A 105 3.19 -0.19 7.76
N ASN A 106 4.20 0.17 8.56
CA ASN A 106 4.27 1.47 9.23
C ASN A 106 4.25 2.63 8.23
N PHE A 107 4.99 2.49 7.12
CA PHE A 107 4.95 3.44 6.03
C PHE A 107 3.53 3.58 5.44
N LEU A 108 2.87 2.47 5.07
CA LEU A 108 1.51 2.51 4.56
C LEU A 108 0.51 3.07 5.58
N PHE A 109 0.70 2.76 6.85
CA PHE A 109 -0.13 3.29 7.92
C PHE A 109 0.01 4.82 8.02
N LYS A 110 1.25 5.33 8.01
CA LYS A 110 1.51 6.78 8.00
C LYS A 110 0.99 7.47 6.74
N LEU A 111 1.13 6.82 5.58
CA LEU A 111 0.56 7.30 4.33
C LEU A 111 -0.97 7.44 4.44
N CYS A 112 -1.65 6.43 4.99
CA CYS A 112 -3.09 6.46 5.19
C CYS A 112 -3.54 7.50 6.23
N GLU A 113 -2.82 7.63 7.37
CA GLU A 113 -3.12 8.67 8.38
C GLU A 113 -3.06 10.08 7.81
N ASN A 114 -2.23 10.31 6.80
CA ASN A 114 -1.98 11.63 6.22
C ASN A 114 -2.41 11.69 4.75
N PHE A 115 -3.35 10.83 4.33
CA PHE A 115 -3.69 10.63 2.92
C PHE A 115 -4.19 11.91 2.24
N ASP A 116 -4.96 12.74 2.94
CA ASP A 116 -5.49 13.98 2.38
C ASP A 116 -4.36 14.98 2.06
N TYR A 117 -3.38 15.13 2.96
CA TYR A 117 -2.20 15.97 2.71
C TYR A 117 -1.32 15.41 1.59
N TYR A 118 -1.13 14.09 1.59
CA TYR A 118 -0.36 13.40 0.54
C TYR A 118 -1.00 13.59 -0.83
N LYS A 119 -2.33 13.44 -0.93
CA LYS A 119 -3.08 13.66 -2.16
C LYS A 119 -2.97 15.10 -2.64
N GLU A 120 -3.09 16.07 -1.74
CA GLU A 120 -2.95 17.49 -2.07
C GLU A 120 -1.57 17.80 -2.68
N VAL A 121 -0.51 17.22 -2.11
CA VAL A 121 0.85 17.41 -2.65
C VAL A 121 1.02 16.74 -4.01
N ILE A 122 0.51 15.53 -4.20
CA ILE A 122 0.52 14.90 -5.54
C ILE A 122 -0.16 15.80 -6.56
N GLU A 123 -1.32 16.36 -6.23
CA GLU A 123 -2.07 17.26 -7.11
C GLU A 123 -1.25 18.51 -7.46
N PHE A 124 -0.52 19.09 -6.50
CA PHE A 124 0.38 20.21 -6.79
C PHE A 124 1.53 19.85 -7.75
N ILE A 125 2.11 18.67 -7.56
CA ILE A 125 3.21 18.19 -8.41
C ILE A 125 2.71 17.86 -9.82
N GLU A 126 1.60 17.10 -9.93
CA GLU A 126 1.05 16.69 -11.22
C GLU A 126 0.53 17.86 -12.05
N THR A 127 0.05 18.92 -11.40
CA THR A 127 -0.46 20.13 -12.06
C THR A 127 0.59 21.22 -12.26
N ASP A 128 1.84 20.96 -11.84
CA ASP A 128 2.94 21.96 -11.82
C ASP A 128 2.55 23.29 -11.13
N ASN A 129 1.72 23.20 -10.10
CA ASN A 129 1.11 24.34 -9.44
C ASN A 129 1.79 24.68 -8.09
N ILE A 130 3.11 24.54 -8.05
CA ILE A 130 3.94 24.84 -6.87
C ILE A 130 3.73 26.30 -6.43
N GLU A 131 3.48 27.22 -7.36
CA GLU A 131 3.19 28.62 -7.05
C GLU A 131 1.93 28.79 -6.18
N LYS A 132 0.94 27.92 -6.31
CA LYS A 132 -0.25 27.93 -5.46
C LYS A 132 0.10 27.54 -4.02
N PHE A 133 0.95 26.53 -3.84
CA PHE A 133 1.45 26.13 -2.51
C PHE A 133 2.26 27.24 -1.85
N MET A 134 3.11 27.93 -2.61
CA MET A 134 3.93 29.07 -2.11
C MET A 134 3.09 30.29 -1.68
N LYS A 135 1.83 30.37 -2.11
CA LYS A 135 0.89 31.43 -1.69
C LYS A 135 0.16 31.12 -0.38
N TYR A 136 0.27 29.89 0.13
CA TYR A 136 -0.31 29.58 1.42
C TYR A 136 0.45 30.29 2.55
N GLU A 137 -0.27 30.60 3.63
CA GLU A 137 0.36 31.06 4.85
C GLU A 137 1.36 30.03 5.37
N LEU A 138 2.45 30.47 5.99
CA LEU A 138 3.51 29.61 6.52
C LEU A 138 2.97 28.50 7.43
N PHE A 139 1.95 28.81 8.23
CA PHE A 139 1.32 27.82 9.11
C PHE A 139 0.66 26.67 8.31
N VAL A 140 -0.03 26.99 7.21
CA VAL A 140 -0.67 25.98 6.34
C VAL A 140 0.41 25.16 5.62
N GLN A 141 1.48 25.78 5.15
CA GLN A 141 2.61 25.07 4.54
C GLN A 141 3.23 24.07 5.53
N ILE A 142 3.43 24.47 6.79
CA ILE A 142 3.94 23.57 7.84
C ILE A 142 2.98 22.42 8.12
N GLN A 143 1.67 22.66 8.17
CA GLN A 143 0.66 21.61 8.37
C GLN A 143 0.67 20.56 7.27
N ILE A 144 1.02 20.93 6.03
CA ILE A 144 1.15 20.01 4.89
C ILE A 144 2.49 19.29 4.92
N LEU A 145 3.59 20.02 5.16
CA LEU A 145 4.96 19.48 5.09
C LEU A 145 5.30 18.54 6.24
N TYR A 146 4.77 18.77 7.44
CA TYR A 146 5.07 17.93 8.60
C TYR A 146 4.61 16.47 8.44
N PRO A 147 3.35 16.21 8.02
CA PRO A 147 2.91 14.85 7.69
C PRO A 147 3.76 14.19 6.59
N LEU A 148 4.16 14.94 5.57
CA LEU A 148 5.03 14.42 4.51
C LEU A 148 6.41 14.01 5.04
N ALA A 149 7.00 14.82 5.92
CA ALA A 149 8.26 14.47 6.56
C ALA A 149 8.16 13.16 7.37
N GLN A 150 7.03 12.92 8.03
CA GLN A 150 6.78 11.65 8.73
C GLN A 150 6.66 10.47 7.75
N ILE A 151 5.93 10.62 6.65
CA ILE A 151 5.83 9.61 5.59
C ILE A 151 7.22 9.30 5.03
N LEU A 152 8.03 10.33 4.74
CA LEU A 152 9.40 10.18 4.25
C LEU A 152 10.32 9.47 5.22
N GLN A 153 10.18 9.73 6.52
CA GLN A 153 10.96 9.06 7.55
C GLN A 153 10.70 7.55 7.54
N GLU A 154 9.44 7.12 7.50
CA GLU A 154 9.09 5.70 7.42
C GLU A 154 9.55 5.10 6.07
N LEU A 155 9.35 5.80 4.98
CA LEU A 155 9.78 5.37 3.65
C LEU A 155 11.30 5.14 3.61
N SER A 156 12.10 5.99 4.25
CA SER A 156 13.55 5.86 4.31
C SER A 156 14.01 4.55 4.97
N GLN A 157 13.28 4.06 5.98
CA GLN A 157 13.56 2.77 6.63
C GLN A 157 13.29 1.61 5.68
N VAL A 158 12.19 1.68 4.93
CA VAL A 158 11.85 0.67 3.91
C VAL A 158 12.92 0.60 2.83
N VAL A 159 13.35 1.76 2.31
CA VAL A 159 14.38 1.85 1.25
C VAL A 159 15.70 1.26 1.71
N LYS A 160 16.17 1.58 2.92
CA LYS A 160 17.42 1.03 3.48
C LYS A 160 17.42 -0.49 3.55
N LEU A 161 16.28 -1.09 3.92
CA LEU A 161 16.17 -2.55 3.99
C LEU A 161 15.98 -3.19 2.62
N LEU A 162 15.28 -2.52 1.70
CA LEU A 162 15.14 -2.99 0.33
C LEU A 162 16.49 -3.06 -0.38
N ASP A 163 17.33 -2.07 -0.23
CA ASP A 163 18.68 -2.06 -0.83
C ASP A 163 19.48 -3.31 -0.41
N TYR A 164 19.42 -3.67 0.86
CA TYR A 164 20.02 -4.90 1.38
C TYR A 164 19.41 -6.19 0.81
N LEU A 165 18.11 -6.20 0.49
CA LEU A 165 17.38 -7.38 0.03
C LEU A 165 17.29 -7.49 -1.49
N LEU A 166 17.38 -6.39 -2.25
CA LEU A 166 17.35 -6.34 -3.71
C LEU A 166 18.55 -7.04 -4.37
N CYS A 167 19.61 -7.32 -3.61
CA CYS A 167 20.69 -8.20 -4.06
C CYS A 167 20.23 -9.63 -4.40
N ARG A 168 18.94 -9.95 -4.17
CA ARG A 168 18.31 -11.22 -4.53
C ARG A 168 17.13 -10.92 -5.44
N GLU A 169 17.32 -10.96 -6.74
CA GLU A 169 16.32 -10.75 -7.79
C GLU A 169 14.97 -11.45 -7.49
N SER A 170 14.06 -10.74 -6.85
CA SER A 170 12.71 -11.22 -6.54
C SER A 170 11.69 -10.34 -7.25
N PRO A 171 10.82 -10.89 -8.15
CA PRO A 171 9.81 -10.11 -8.84
C PRO A 171 8.87 -9.35 -7.87
N LEU A 172 8.56 -9.92 -6.72
CA LEU A 172 7.73 -9.26 -5.71
C LEU A 172 8.46 -8.06 -5.07
N LEU A 173 9.76 -8.18 -4.80
CA LEU A 173 10.56 -7.07 -4.26
C LEU A 173 10.75 -5.97 -5.30
N LEU A 174 10.89 -6.32 -6.58
CA LEU A 174 10.90 -5.33 -7.67
C LEU A 174 9.57 -4.60 -7.78
N GLN A 175 8.44 -5.30 -7.69
CA GLN A 175 7.11 -4.69 -7.69
C GLN A 175 6.93 -3.76 -6.49
N LEU A 176 7.39 -4.17 -5.29
CA LEU A 176 7.42 -3.33 -4.11
C LEU A 176 8.29 -2.08 -4.33
N GLY A 177 9.51 -2.26 -4.85
CA GLY A 177 10.42 -1.16 -5.17
C GLY A 177 9.80 -0.15 -6.15
N THR A 178 9.06 -0.62 -7.15
CA THR A 178 8.36 0.25 -8.12
C THR A 178 7.27 1.08 -7.44
N CYS A 179 6.47 0.49 -6.53
CA CYS A 179 5.49 1.23 -5.76
C CYS A 179 6.16 2.32 -4.91
N ILE A 180 7.22 1.96 -4.19
CA ILE A 180 7.98 2.88 -3.32
C ILE A 180 8.64 4.00 -4.09
N LEU A 181 9.26 3.70 -5.26
CA LEU A 181 9.86 4.73 -6.12
C LEU A 181 8.83 5.73 -6.61
N LYS A 182 7.62 5.27 -6.92
CA LYS A 182 6.52 6.16 -7.28
C LYS A 182 6.22 7.16 -6.15
N ASP A 183 6.06 6.66 -4.92
CA ASP A 183 5.81 7.53 -3.76
C ASP A 183 6.98 8.48 -3.49
N PHE A 184 8.20 7.97 -3.63
CA PHE A 184 9.40 8.79 -3.46
C PHE A 184 9.44 9.94 -4.47
N CYS A 185 9.10 9.70 -5.74
CA CYS A 185 9.04 10.75 -6.76
C CYS A 185 7.94 11.80 -6.48
N TYR A 186 6.88 11.43 -5.75
CA TYR A 186 5.82 12.38 -5.37
C TYR A 186 6.11 13.14 -4.08
N THR A 187 7.09 12.71 -3.28
CA THR A 187 7.40 13.32 -1.98
C THR A 187 8.70 14.14 -1.98
N PHE A 188 9.47 14.08 -3.07
CA PHE A 188 10.68 14.90 -3.33
C PHE A 188 10.51 15.83 -4.51
#